data_e0b02e60554af3b3c1e5aeda0c0a91b3
#
_entry.id   e0b02e60554af3b3c1e5aeda0c0a91b3
#
_cell.length_a   1.000
_cell.length_b   1.000
_cell.length_c   1.000
_cell.angle_alpha   90.00
_cell.angle_beta   90.00
_cell.angle_gamma   90.00
#
_symmetry.space_group_name_H-M   'P 1'
#
loop_
_entity.id
_entity.type
_entity.pdbx_description
1 polymer ?
#
loop_
_entity_poly.entity_id
_entity_poly.type
_entity_poly.pdbx_seq_one_letter_code
_entity_poly.pdbx_strand_id
1 'polypeptide(L)'
;EQLRSINKMGPIILEPQGRNTAPAIALAANLVRQKNTVDDPLLLILAADHVIQGEIAFAQAVQKAIPLAQQGKLVTFGIVPQSAHTGYGYIQRGEEQESGFTVKAFVEKPDLKAAQSYLEGGKHYWNSGMFLFKASRYLSELKTHRPNISAACEASLKDTSHDLDFIRVSKEEFIKCPDESIDYAVMENTKDAVVVPLDAGWNDIGSWTALWEESSKDHNGNASKGDTQLLDTRNCLVHSNERLVATVGLDDIVIVETKDAVMVAHKDKVQNVKEIVELLKAAGRKEWQIHREVYRPWGKYDEIDKGERYLVKRITVRPGEKLSLQMHHHRAEHWIVVSGTAHVTNGDKTSLLTENESIYLPIGGIHSLENPGKLPLEIIEVQSGSYLGEDDIVRFEDRYGRV
;
A
#
# COMPACT_ATOMS: atom_id res chain seq x y z
N GLU A 1 10.40 1.51 1.15
CA GLU A 1 11.04 0.58 2.09
C GLU A 1 10.85 -0.88 1.64
N GLN A 2 9.62 -1.38 1.53
CA GLN A 2 9.33 -2.77 1.14
C GLN A 2 9.99 -3.17 -0.18
N LEU A 3 9.88 -2.36 -1.25
CA LEU A 3 10.54 -2.65 -2.53
C LEU A 3 12.07 -2.65 -2.41
N ARG A 4 12.63 -1.79 -1.55
CA ARG A 4 14.09 -1.79 -1.28
C ARG A 4 14.53 -3.04 -0.55
N SER A 5 13.77 -3.52 0.44
CA SER A 5 14.12 -4.71 1.21
C SER A 5 14.21 -5.99 0.36
N ILE A 6 13.49 -6.03 -0.77
CA ILE A 6 13.51 -7.15 -1.72
C ILE A 6 14.32 -6.86 -3.00
N ASN A 7 15.10 -5.76 -3.03
CA ASN A 7 15.89 -5.32 -4.18
C ASN A 7 15.08 -5.17 -5.50
N LYS A 8 13.83 -4.75 -5.41
CA LYS A 8 12.93 -4.50 -6.55
C LYS A 8 12.57 -3.02 -6.64
N MET A 9 13.59 -2.19 -6.84
CA MET A 9 13.40 -0.75 -7.01
C MET A 9 12.84 -0.41 -8.38
N GLY A 10 11.92 0.55 -8.41
CA GLY A 10 11.34 1.13 -9.61
C GLY A 10 10.69 2.47 -9.30
N PRO A 11 10.33 3.25 -10.32
CA PRO A 11 9.62 4.52 -10.12
C PRO A 11 8.31 4.30 -9.36
N ILE A 12 8.03 5.13 -8.37
CA ILE A 12 6.80 5.09 -7.58
C ILE A 12 6.00 6.35 -7.90
N ILE A 13 4.82 6.18 -8.48
CA ILE A 13 3.90 7.28 -8.75
C ILE A 13 3.09 7.55 -7.48
N LEU A 14 3.13 8.78 -7.00
CA LEU A 14 2.34 9.21 -5.84
C LEU A 14 1.10 9.96 -6.29
N GLU A 15 -0.04 9.35 -6.08
CA GLU A 15 -1.33 10.00 -6.20
C GLU A 15 -1.58 10.91 -5.00
N PRO A 16 -1.99 12.17 -5.18
CA PRO A 16 -2.32 13.05 -4.05
C PRO A 16 -3.58 12.61 -3.28
N GLN A 17 -4.40 11.81 -3.93
CA GLN A 17 -5.60 11.16 -3.37
C GLN A 17 -5.87 9.89 -4.16
N GLY A 18 -6.18 8.77 -3.51
CA GLY A 18 -6.58 7.54 -4.21
C GLY A 18 -7.84 7.74 -5.06
N ARG A 19 -7.80 7.25 -6.31
CA ARG A 19 -8.88 7.32 -7.30
C ARG A 19 -9.17 5.95 -7.92
N ASN A 20 -8.93 4.88 -7.16
CA ASN A 20 -9.12 3.51 -7.62
C ASN A 20 -8.14 3.11 -8.74
N THR A 21 -8.35 1.97 -9.39
CA THR A 21 -7.34 1.32 -10.24
C THR A 21 -7.25 1.90 -11.66
N ALA A 22 -8.35 2.41 -12.25
CA ALA A 22 -8.28 2.92 -13.62
C ALA A 22 -7.35 4.15 -13.75
N PRO A 23 -7.41 5.19 -12.90
CA PRO A 23 -6.46 6.29 -12.95
C PRO A 23 -5.01 5.87 -12.65
N ALA A 24 -4.78 5.00 -11.68
CA ALA A 24 -3.45 4.50 -11.34
C ALA A 24 -2.75 3.84 -12.53
N ILE A 25 -3.48 2.98 -13.23
CA ILE A 25 -2.99 2.31 -14.45
C ILE A 25 -2.78 3.31 -15.59
N ALA A 26 -3.67 4.31 -15.72
CA ALA A 26 -3.54 5.34 -16.75
C ALA A 26 -2.28 6.20 -16.56
N LEU A 27 -1.96 6.58 -15.32
CA LEU A 27 -0.72 7.28 -15.00
C LEU A 27 0.50 6.44 -15.37
N ALA A 28 0.52 5.16 -14.96
CA ALA A 28 1.61 4.25 -15.29
C ALA A 28 1.77 4.05 -16.80
N ALA A 29 0.66 3.82 -17.52
CA ALA A 29 0.66 3.63 -18.97
C ALA A 29 1.20 4.86 -19.73
N ASN A 30 0.78 6.06 -19.35
CA ASN A 30 1.27 7.30 -19.94
C ASN A 30 2.77 7.51 -19.69
N LEU A 31 3.25 7.30 -18.46
CA LEU A 31 4.67 7.46 -18.11
C LEU A 31 5.58 6.47 -18.84
N VAL A 32 5.15 5.21 -18.95
CA VAL A 32 5.94 4.19 -19.66
C VAL A 32 6.01 4.52 -21.14
N ARG A 33 4.93 5.01 -21.76
CA ARG A 33 4.93 5.46 -23.16
C ARG A 33 5.77 6.70 -23.41
N GLN A 34 5.81 7.65 -22.49
CA GLN A 34 6.68 8.82 -22.60
C GLN A 34 8.17 8.44 -22.61
N LYS A 35 8.55 7.40 -21.86
CA LYS A 35 9.94 6.90 -21.80
C LYS A 35 10.32 6.01 -22.99
N ASN A 36 9.37 5.27 -23.55
CA ASN A 36 9.56 4.32 -24.65
C ASN A 36 8.87 4.85 -25.93
N THR A 37 9.61 5.65 -26.70
CA THR A 37 9.07 6.31 -27.91
C THR A 37 8.98 5.39 -29.13
N VAL A 38 9.65 4.24 -29.12
CA VAL A 38 9.76 3.33 -30.26
C VAL A 38 8.82 2.14 -30.18
N ASP A 39 8.63 1.58 -28.99
CA ASP A 39 7.81 0.39 -28.76
C ASP A 39 6.57 0.69 -27.93
N ASP A 40 5.48 -0.04 -28.21
CA ASP A 40 4.26 -0.01 -27.39
C ASP A 40 4.35 -1.10 -26.31
N PRO A 41 4.76 -0.76 -25.09
CA PRO A 41 5.10 -1.75 -24.08
C PRO A 41 3.88 -2.50 -23.58
N LEU A 42 4.07 -3.79 -23.23
CA LEU A 42 3.11 -4.56 -22.47
C LEU A 42 3.18 -4.17 -21.00
N LEU A 43 2.02 -3.96 -20.39
CA LEU A 43 1.86 -3.72 -18.97
C LEU A 43 1.25 -4.96 -18.31
N LEU A 44 1.98 -5.57 -17.40
CA LEU A 44 1.44 -6.56 -16.47
C LEU A 44 1.03 -5.84 -15.18
N ILE A 45 -0.27 -5.77 -14.96
CA ILE A 45 -0.87 -5.09 -13.81
C ILE A 45 -1.12 -6.12 -12.72
N LEU A 46 -0.55 -5.89 -11.56
CA LEU A 46 -0.64 -6.77 -10.41
C LEU A 46 -1.04 -5.98 -9.16
N ALA A 47 -1.91 -6.56 -8.33
CA ALA A 47 -2.13 -6.06 -6.98
C ALA A 47 -0.91 -6.37 -6.10
N ALA A 48 -0.56 -5.44 -5.20
CA ALA A 48 0.64 -5.57 -4.37
C ALA A 48 0.45 -6.44 -3.12
N ASP A 49 -0.78 -6.79 -2.80
CA ASP A 49 -1.23 -7.45 -1.57
C ASP A 49 -1.84 -8.85 -1.79
N HIS A 50 -1.89 -9.32 -3.04
CA HIS A 50 -2.34 -10.67 -3.36
C HIS A 50 -1.23 -11.71 -3.15
N VAL A 51 -1.62 -12.93 -2.79
CA VAL A 51 -0.73 -14.09 -2.70
C VAL A 51 -0.94 -15.02 -3.88
N ILE A 52 0.17 -15.52 -4.43
CA ILE A 52 0.20 -16.55 -5.48
C ILE A 52 1.19 -17.60 -5.03
N GLN A 53 0.71 -18.80 -4.71
CA GLN A 53 1.57 -19.89 -4.23
C GLN A 53 2.31 -20.59 -5.38
N GLY A 54 1.67 -20.72 -6.53
CA GLY A 54 2.19 -21.40 -7.71
C GLY A 54 2.90 -20.45 -8.68
N GLU A 55 4.10 -19.95 -8.36
CA GLU A 55 4.87 -19.03 -9.21
C GLU A 55 5.08 -19.54 -10.64
N ILE A 56 5.34 -20.86 -10.81
CA ILE A 56 5.54 -21.48 -12.12
C ILE A 56 4.25 -21.44 -12.94
N ALA A 57 3.11 -21.78 -12.34
CA ALA A 57 1.80 -21.76 -12.99
C ALA A 57 1.43 -20.33 -13.39
N PHE A 58 1.70 -19.36 -12.54
CA PHE A 58 1.52 -17.93 -12.85
C PHE A 58 2.38 -17.49 -14.02
N ALA A 59 3.69 -17.79 -14.01
CA ALA A 59 4.59 -17.46 -15.11
C ALA A 59 4.12 -18.08 -16.44
N GLN A 60 3.65 -19.33 -16.44
CA GLN A 60 3.10 -19.99 -17.63
C GLN A 60 1.82 -19.30 -18.12
N ALA A 61 0.93 -18.87 -17.22
CA ALA A 61 -0.27 -18.12 -17.61
C ALA A 61 0.09 -16.76 -18.24
N VAL A 62 1.08 -16.06 -17.68
CA VAL A 62 1.60 -14.81 -18.28
C VAL A 62 2.16 -15.06 -19.68
N GLN A 63 2.94 -16.13 -19.89
CA GLN A 63 3.48 -16.50 -21.21
C GLN A 63 2.35 -16.77 -22.23
N LYS A 64 1.26 -17.42 -21.83
CA LYS A 64 0.08 -17.63 -22.67
C LYS A 64 -0.67 -16.32 -22.98
N ALA A 65 -0.66 -15.36 -22.08
CA ALA A 65 -1.32 -14.07 -22.22
C ALA A 65 -0.58 -13.10 -23.16
N ILE A 66 0.76 -13.18 -23.25
CA ILE A 66 1.60 -12.27 -24.04
C ILE A 66 1.17 -12.18 -25.52
N PRO A 67 0.98 -13.29 -26.26
CA PRO A 67 0.55 -13.21 -27.66
C PRO A 67 -0.80 -12.50 -27.86
N LEU A 68 -1.76 -12.77 -26.97
CA LEU A 68 -3.08 -12.13 -27.00
C LEU A 68 -2.96 -10.62 -26.77
N ALA A 69 -2.19 -10.20 -25.77
CA ALA A 69 -1.93 -8.79 -25.49
C ALA A 69 -1.19 -8.10 -26.66
N GLN A 70 -0.24 -8.79 -27.30
CA GLN A 70 0.46 -8.30 -28.49
C GLN A 70 -0.49 -8.09 -29.69
N GLN A 71 -1.54 -8.89 -29.80
CA GLN A 71 -2.61 -8.74 -30.79
C GLN A 71 -3.59 -7.62 -30.44
N GLY A 72 -3.39 -6.90 -29.35
CA GLY A 72 -4.23 -5.78 -28.89
C GLY A 72 -5.42 -6.18 -28.03
N LYS A 73 -5.45 -7.41 -27.51
CA LYS A 73 -6.48 -7.81 -26.52
C LYS A 73 -6.15 -7.25 -25.14
N LEU A 74 -7.21 -7.03 -24.34
CA LEU A 74 -7.09 -6.74 -22.91
C LEU A 74 -7.27 -8.06 -22.16
N VAL A 75 -6.14 -8.62 -21.72
CA VAL A 75 -6.16 -9.92 -21.05
C VAL A 75 -6.35 -9.73 -19.56
N THR A 76 -7.26 -10.50 -18.97
CA THR A 76 -7.41 -10.68 -17.52
C THR A 76 -7.09 -12.12 -17.12
N PHE A 77 -6.58 -12.33 -15.91
CA PHE A 77 -6.34 -13.66 -15.36
C PHE A 77 -7.52 -14.09 -14.51
N GLY A 78 -8.23 -15.11 -14.98
CA GLY A 78 -9.41 -15.66 -14.29
C GLY A 78 -9.02 -16.81 -13.40
N ILE A 79 -9.22 -16.67 -12.09
CA ILE A 79 -8.90 -17.72 -11.13
C ILE A 79 -9.92 -18.85 -11.24
N VAL A 80 -9.45 -20.08 -11.32
CA VAL A 80 -10.33 -21.27 -11.32
C VAL A 80 -11.00 -21.38 -9.95
N PRO A 81 -12.34 -21.25 -9.85
CA PRO A 81 -13.03 -21.26 -8.57
C PRO A 81 -12.93 -22.64 -7.89
N GLN A 82 -12.60 -22.64 -6.61
CA GLN A 82 -12.60 -23.84 -5.76
C GLN A 82 -13.79 -23.88 -4.79
N SER A 83 -14.51 -22.77 -4.67
CA SER A 83 -15.69 -22.65 -3.80
C SER A 83 -16.68 -21.62 -4.36
N ALA A 84 -17.90 -21.59 -3.83
CA ALA A 84 -18.92 -20.62 -4.16
C ALA A 84 -18.71 -19.33 -3.33
N HIS A 85 -17.71 -18.50 -3.70
CA HIS A 85 -17.34 -17.32 -2.95
C HIS A 85 -18.17 -16.11 -3.36
N THR A 86 -18.85 -15.45 -2.39
CA THR A 86 -19.72 -14.30 -2.65
C THR A 86 -19.00 -12.94 -2.55
N GLY A 87 -17.78 -12.92 -2.08
CA GLY A 87 -16.96 -11.71 -1.95
C GLY A 87 -16.18 -11.33 -3.21
N TYR A 88 -16.11 -12.23 -4.19
CA TYR A 88 -15.35 -12.00 -5.44
C TYR A 88 -16.26 -11.63 -6.61
N GLY A 89 -15.70 -10.90 -7.57
CA GLY A 89 -16.26 -10.77 -8.89
C GLY A 89 -16.06 -12.05 -9.72
N TYR A 90 -16.96 -12.33 -10.64
CA TYR A 90 -16.91 -13.48 -11.54
C TYR A 90 -16.83 -13.04 -13.00
N ILE A 91 -16.02 -13.77 -13.79
CA ILE A 91 -15.87 -13.57 -15.22
C ILE A 91 -16.49 -14.75 -15.93
N GLN A 92 -17.57 -14.52 -16.70
CA GLN A 92 -18.15 -15.55 -17.55
C GLN A 92 -17.33 -15.66 -18.83
N ARG A 93 -16.76 -16.86 -19.10
CA ARG A 93 -16.08 -17.12 -20.36
C ARG A 93 -17.06 -17.26 -21.52
N GLY A 94 -16.66 -16.77 -22.68
CA GLY A 94 -17.33 -16.96 -23.95
C GLY A 94 -16.66 -18.01 -24.82
N GLU A 95 -16.38 -17.64 -26.08
CA GLU A 95 -15.76 -18.53 -27.08
C GLU A 95 -14.27 -18.75 -26.77
N GLU A 96 -13.81 -19.96 -27.14
CA GLU A 96 -12.42 -20.32 -26.99
C GLU A 96 -11.54 -19.52 -27.95
N GLN A 97 -10.40 -19.10 -27.46
CA GLN A 97 -9.32 -18.43 -28.18
C GLN A 97 -8.05 -19.28 -28.05
N GLU A 98 -7.02 -18.98 -28.83
CA GLU A 98 -5.77 -19.73 -28.92
C GLU A 98 -5.13 -20.09 -27.55
N SER A 99 -5.27 -19.22 -26.53
CA SER A 99 -4.70 -19.41 -25.21
C SER A 99 -5.63 -18.98 -24.06
N GLY A 100 -6.91 -18.79 -24.32
CA GLY A 100 -7.90 -18.32 -23.34
C GLY A 100 -9.31 -18.32 -23.90
N PHE A 101 -10.16 -17.44 -23.39
CA PHE A 101 -11.56 -17.33 -23.82
C PHE A 101 -11.96 -15.86 -23.94
N THR A 102 -12.84 -15.52 -24.86
CA THR A 102 -13.47 -14.20 -24.83
C THR A 102 -14.21 -14.01 -23.51
N VAL A 103 -14.34 -12.78 -23.05
CA VAL A 103 -15.17 -12.46 -21.88
C VAL A 103 -16.58 -12.16 -22.35
N LYS A 104 -17.56 -12.90 -21.81
CA LYS A 104 -18.97 -12.70 -22.10
C LYS A 104 -19.63 -11.72 -21.14
N ALA A 105 -19.29 -11.80 -19.86
CA ALA A 105 -19.81 -10.90 -18.84
C ALA A 105 -18.91 -10.87 -17.61
N PHE A 106 -18.95 -9.74 -16.89
CA PHE A 106 -18.48 -9.62 -15.52
C PHE A 106 -19.70 -9.60 -14.60
N VAL A 107 -19.59 -10.25 -13.43
CA VAL A 107 -20.63 -10.27 -12.40
C VAL A 107 -19.99 -10.00 -11.07
N GLU A 108 -20.28 -8.85 -10.49
CA GLU A 108 -19.69 -8.44 -9.21
C GLU A 108 -20.49 -9.01 -8.03
N LYS A 109 -19.81 -9.68 -7.12
CA LYS A 109 -20.30 -10.17 -5.83
C LYS A 109 -21.72 -10.80 -5.89
N PRO A 110 -21.88 -11.95 -6.57
CA PRO A 110 -23.14 -12.62 -6.70
C PRO A 110 -23.66 -13.14 -5.34
N ASP A 111 -24.95 -13.40 -5.26
CA ASP A 111 -25.48 -14.15 -4.11
C ASP A 111 -24.97 -15.61 -4.09
N LEU A 112 -25.15 -16.28 -2.95
CA LEU A 112 -24.62 -17.63 -2.76
C LEU A 112 -25.20 -18.63 -3.78
N LYS A 113 -26.47 -18.50 -4.15
CA LYS A 113 -27.14 -19.39 -5.10
C LYS A 113 -26.55 -19.22 -6.51
N ALA A 114 -26.32 -18.00 -6.93
CA ALA A 114 -25.66 -17.70 -8.19
C ALA A 114 -24.21 -18.18 -8.18
N ALA A 115 -23.46 -17.93 -7.11
CA ALA A 115 -22.08 -18.40 -6.97
C ALA A 115 -21.95 -19.93 -7.03
N GLN A 116 -22.87 -20.68 -6.41
CA GLN A 116 -22.95 -22.15 -6.55
C GLN A 116 -23.20 -22.58 -7.99
N SER A 117 -24.17 -21.96 -8.66
CA SER A 117 -24.47 -22.25 -10.08
C SER A 117 -23.26 -21.95 -10.99
N TYR A 118 -22.48 -20.91 -10.70
CA TYR A 118 -21.27 -20.58 -11.46
C TYR A 118 -20.16 -21.61 -11.26
N LEU A 119 -19.98 -22.10 -10.03
CA LEU A 119 -19.03 -23.16 -9.71
C LEU A 119 -19.39 -24.45 -10.44
N GLU A 120 -20.66 -24.91 -10.31
CA GLU A 120 -21.15 -26.14 -10.95
C GLU A 120 -21.11 -26.07 -12.48
N GLY A 121 -21.39 -24.89 -13.04
CA GLY A 121 -21.41 -24.67 -14.50
C GLY A 121 -20.04 -24.68 -15.15
N GLY A 122 -18.94 -24.51 -14.41
CA GLY A 122 -17.56 -24.56 -14.89
C GLY A 122 -17.20 -23.54 -15.99
N LYS A 123 -18.02 -22.49 -16.16
CA LYS A 123 -17.83 -21.44 -17.18
C LYS A 123 -17.52 -20.06 -16.60
N HIS A 124 -17.28 -20.00 -15.30
CA HIS A 124 -16.97 -18.77 -14.61
C HIS A 124 -15.63 -18.90 -13.88
N TYR A 125 -14.89 -17.81 -13.85
CA TYR A 125 -13.64 -17.63 -13.11
C TYR A 125 -13.80 -16.50 -12.11
N TRP A 126 -13.09 -16.52 -11.00
CA TRP A 126 -13.01 -15.34 -10.15
C TRP A 126 -12.17 -14.26 -10.84
N ASN A 127 -12.60 -13.02 -10.73
CA ASN A 127 -11.83 -11.86 -11.19
C ASN A 127 -10.66 -11.62 -10.24
N SER A 128 -9.44 -11.79 -10.73
CA SER A 128 -8.23 -11.59 -9.92
C SER A 128 -7.81 -10.13 -9.79
N GLY A 129 -8.35 -9.23 -10.60
CA GLY A 129 -7.86 -7.86 -10.70
C GLY A 129 -6.46 -7.75 -11.33
N MET A 130 -5.96 -8.82 -11.95
CA MET A 130 -4.68 -8.83 -12.67
C MET A 130 -4.92 -8.77 -14.18
N PHE A 131 -4.11 -7.95 -14.88
CA PHE A 131 -4.31 -7.71 -16.30
C PHE A 131 -2.99 -7.70 -17.07
N LEU A 132 -3.06 -7.98 -18.38
CA LEU A 132 -1.96 -7.83 -19.31
C LEU A 132 -2.45 -7.21 -20.63
N PHE A 133 -1.87 -6.08 -21.03
CA PHE A 133 -2.24 -5.40 -22.27
C PHE A 133 -1.16 -4.43 -22.72
N LYS A 134 -1.24 -3.96 -23.97
CA LYS A 134 -0.44 -2.83 -24.47
C LYS A 134 -0.86 -1.53 -23.80
N ALA A 135 0.11 -0.68 -23.46
CA ALA A 135 -0.14 0.62 -22.84
C ALA A 135 -1.08 1.49 -23.71
N SER A 136 -0.83 1.54 -25.03
CA SER A 136 -1.66 2.31 -25.97
C SER A 136 -3.08 1.79 -26.02
N ARG A 137 -3.24 0.46 -25.98
CA ARG A 137 -4.57 -0.17 -26.08
C ARG A 137 -5.44 0.17 -24.89
N TYR A 138 -4.88 0.06 -23.70
CA TYR A 138 -5.56 0.48 -22.47
C TYR A 138 -5.98 1.95 -22.51
N LEU A 139 -5.05 2.85 -22.86
CA LEU A 139 -5.34 4.28 -22.93
C LEU A 139 -6.41 4.62 -23.98
N SER A 140 -6.43 3.90 -25.11
CA SER A 140 -7.45 4.06 -26.14
C SER A 140 -8.85 3.67 -25.65
N GLU A 141 -8.95 2.52 -24.96
CA GLU A 141 -10.22 2.06 -24.37
C GLU A 141 -10.69 3.00 -23.25
N LEU A 142 -9.77 3.39 -22.36
CA LEU A 142 -10.09 4.35 -21.30
C LEU A 142 -10.60 5.68 -21.87
N LYS A 143 -9.95 6.20 -22.90
CA LYS A 143 -10.39 7.43 -23.56
C LYS A 143 -11.75 7.28 -24.21
N THR A 144 -12.06 6.12 -24.76
CA THR A 144 -13.36 5.84 -25.39
C THR A 144 -14.48 5.76 -24.36
N HIS A 145 -14.26 5.04 -23.26
CA HIS A 145 -15.31 4.76 -22.28
C HIS A 145 -15.36 5.76 -21.12
N ARG A 146 -14.19 6.35 -20.76
CA ARG A 146 -14.06 7.32 -19.65
C ARG A 146 -13.12 8.48 -20.02
N PRO A 147 -13.54 9.34 -20.96
CA PRO A 147 -12.69 10.44 -21.45
C PRO A 147 -12.26 11.39 -20.34
N ASN A 148 -13.08 11.56 -19.28
CA ASN A 148 -12.76 12.44 -18.16
C ASN A 148 -11.57 11.89 -17.33
N ILE A 149 -11.50 10.57 -17.11
CA ILE A 149 -10.35 9.94 -16.42
C ILE A 149 -9.11 10.11 -17.28
N SER A 150 -9.17 9.79 -18.58
CA SER A 150 -8.05 9.95 -19.51
C SER A 150 -7.49 11.38 -19.48
N ALA A 151 -8.38 12.36 -19.64
CA ALA A 151 -7.98 13.78 -19.68
C ALA A 151 -7.35 14.26 -18.36
N ALA A 152 -7.92 13.87 -17.21
CA ALA A 152 -7.38 14.25 -15.91
C ALA A 152 -5.99 13.64 -15.66
N CYS A 153 -5.80 12.36 -16.01
CA CYS A 153 -4.49 11.70 -15.90
C CYS A 153 -3.45 12.31 -16.84
N GLU A 154 -3.81 12.61 -18.10
CA GLU A 154 -2.91 13.28 -19.03
C GLU A 154 -2.53 14.69 -18.58
N ALA A 155 -3.49 15.45 -18.03
CA ALA A 155 -3.25 16.80 -17.50
C ALA A 155 -2.33 16.77 -16.28
N SER A 156 -2.56 15.83 -15.37
CA SER A 156 -1.77 15.70 -14.13
C SER A 156 -0.30 15.31 -14.35
N LEU A 157 0.02 14.74 -15.50
CA LEU A 157 1.39 14.36 -15.88
C LEU A 157 2.17 15.46 -16.59
N LYS A 158 1.56 16.61 -16.94
CA LYS A 158 2.24 17.74 -17.58
C LYS A 158 3.16 18.48 -16.62
N ASP A 159 2.80 18.50 -15.34
CA ASP A 159 3.58 19.14 -14.28
C ASP A 159 3.88 18.09 -13.19
N THR A 160 5.00 17.40 -13.37
CA THR A 160 5.46 16.36 -12.44
C THR A 160 6.70 16.83 -11.69
N SER A 161 6.77 16.56 -10.41
CA SER A 161 8.00 16.70 -9.64
C SER A 161 8.59 15.33 -9.29
N HIS A 162 9.93 15.26 -9.28
CA HIS A 162 10.67 14.05 -8.96
C HIS A 162 11.37 14.20 -7.60
N ASP A 163 11.16 13.23 -6.73
CA ASP A 163 11.73 13.17 -5.40
C ASP A 163 12.27 11.75 -5.18
N LEU A 164 13.57 11.55 -5.38
CA LEU A 164 14.24 10.24 -5.36
C LEU A 164 13.52 9.23 -6.27
N ASP A 165 12.86 8.23 -5.68
CA ASP A 165 12.13 7.18 -6.38
C ASP A 165 10.69 7.60 -6.73
N PHE A 166 10.23 8.74 -6.24
CA PHE A 166 8.85 9.18 -6.35
C PHE A 166 8.64 10.13 -7.52
N ILE A 167 7.53 9.91 -8.22
CA ILE A 167 6.99 10.80 -9.25
C ILE A 167 5.68 11.36 -8.70
N ARG A 168 5.66 12.63 -8.38
CA ARG A 168 4.45 13.34 -7.92
C ARG A 168 3.77 13.97 -9.10
N VAL A 169 2.49 13.67 -9.26
CA VAL A 169 1.63 14.28 -10.28
C VAL A 169 0.98 15.56 -9.76
N SER A 170 0.55 16.44 -10.67
CA SER A 170 -0.16 17.67 -10.29
C SER A 170 -1.39 17.37 -9.45
N LYS A 171 -1.42 17.89 -8.22
CA LYS A 171 -2.55 17.73 -7.29
C LYS A 171 -3.82 18.38 -7.82
N GLU A 172 -3.70 19.58 -8.40
CA GLU A 172 -4.84 20.36 -8.88
C GLU A 172 -5.58 19.65 -10.02
N GLU A 173 -4.83 19.01 -10.92
CA GLU A 173 -5.41 18.29 -12.04
C GLU A 173 -5.91 16.91 -11.64
N PHE A 174 -5.17 16.17 -10.78
CA PHE A 174 -5.55 14.83 -10.40
C PHE A 174 -6.79 14.76 -9.49
N ILE A 175 -7.03 15.77 -8.66
CA ILE A 175 -8.24 15.84 -7.81
C ILE A 175 -9.53 15.84 -8.66
N LYS A 176 -9.47 16.35 -9.89
CA LYS A 176 -10.60 16.37 -10.84
C LYS A 176 -10.92 14.98 -11.42
N CYS A 177 -10.02 14.01 -11.23
CA CYS A 177 -10.15 12.66 -11.76
C CYS A 177 -11.29 11.91 -11.03
N PRO A 178 -12.26 11.32 -11.75
CA PRO A 178 -13.24 10.42 -11.15
C PRO A 178 -12.60 9.22 -10.48
N ASP A 179 -13.24 8.69 -9.44
CA ASP A 179 -12.86 7.47 -8.72
C ASP A 179 -13.57 6.28 -9.34
N GLU A 180 -12.85 5.42 -10.07
CA GLU A 180 -13.42 4.26 -10.73
C GLU A 180 -12.38 3.15 -10.94
N SER A 181 -12.77 1.87 -10.79
CA SER A 181 -11.90 0.74 -11.07
C SER A 181 -11.76 0.48 -12.57
N ILE A 182 -10.67 -0.17 -12.97
CA ILE A 182 -10.48 -0.62 -14.36
C ILE A 182 -11.60 -1.57 -14.82
N ASP A 183 -12.15 -2.36 -13.91
CA ASP A 183 -13.22 -3.29 -14.21
C ASP A 183 -14.44 -2.55 -14.76
N TYR A 184 -14.95 -1.56 -14.03
CA TYR A 184 -16.08 -0.73 -14.46
C TYR A 184 -15.73 0.24 -15.58
N ALA A 185 -14.53 0.83 -15.53
CA ALA A 185 -14.15 1.85 -16.50
C ALA A 185 -13.91 1.28 -17.90
N VAL A 186 -13.32 0.09 -17.99
CA VAL A 186 -12.84 -0.49 -19.24
C VAL A 186 -13.34 -1.92 -19.45
N MET A 187 -13.08 -2.85 -18.49
CA MET A 187 -13.21 -4.28 -18.75
C MET A 187 -14.65 -4.74 -18.99
N GLU A 188 -15.63 -4.12 -18.35
CA GLU A 188 -17.06 -4.39 -18.58
C GLU A 188 -17.59 -3.79 -19.89
N ASN A 189 -16.89 -2.80 -20.45
CA ASN A 189 -17.35 -2.05 -21.61
C ASN A 189 -16.66 -2.45 -22.92
N THR A 190 -15.44 -2.99 -22.83
CA THR A 190 -14.66 -3.38 -24.02
C THR A 190 -15.18 -4.68 -24.64
N LYS A 191 -15.04 -4.79 -25.97
CA LYS A 191 -15.35 -6.03 -26.72
C LYS A 191 -14.09 -6.91 -26.93
N ASP A 192 -12.94 -6.42 -26.50
CA ASP A 192 -11.65 -7.08 -26.73
C ASP A 192 -11.06 -7.70 -25.46
N ALA A 193 -11.88 -7.87 -24.41
CA ALA A 193 -11.46 -8.59 -23.21
C ALA A 193 -11.33 -10.09 -23.46
N VAL A 194 -10.23 -10.66 -22.99
CA VAL A 194 -9.95 -12.10 -23.03
C VAL A 194 -9.53 -12.57 -21.63
N VAL A 195 -10.07 -13.70 -21.17
CA VAL A 195 -9.69 -14.31 -19.89
C VAL A 195 -8.77 -15.50 -20.12
N VAL A 196 -7.62 -15.50 -19.45
CA VAL A 196 -6.69 -16.63 -19.38
C VAL A 196 -6.88 -17.30 -18.03
N PRO A 197 -7.27 -18.60 -17.99
CA PRO A 197 -7.45 -19.32 -16.74
C PRO A 197 -6.15 -19.43 -15.96
N LEU A 198 -6.22 -19.22 -14.64
CA LEU A 198 -5.12 -19.32 -13.71
C LEU A 198 -5.51 -20.19 -12.50
N ASP A 199 -4.78 -21.29 -12.34
CA ASP A 199 -4.83 -22.14 -11.15
C ASP A 199 -3.43 -22.13 -10.52
N ALA A 200 -3.21 -21.22 -9.58
CA ALA A 200 -1.91 -20.95 -8.97
C ALA A 200 -2.00 -20.71 -7.45
N GLY A 201 -3.05 -21.17 -6.80
CA GLY A 201 -3.24 -20.92 -5.37
C GLY A 201 -3.29 -19.41 -5.09
N TRP A 202 -4.10 -18.68 -5.85
CA TRP A 202 -4.29 -17.24 -5.67
C TRP A 202 -5.25 -16.96 -4.52
N ASN A 203 -4.92 -15.95 -3.72
CA ASN A 203 -5.78 -15.40 -2.67
C ASN A 203 -5.57 -13.88 -2.60
N ASP A 204 -6.63 -13.10 -2.47
CA ASP A 204 -6.56 -11.64 -2.32
C ASP A 204 -6.20 -11.20 -0.90
N ILE A 205 -6.13 -12.14 0.06
CA ILE A 205 -5.92 -11.86 1.50
C ILE A 205 -6.82 -10.73 2.01
N GLY A 206 -8.03 -10.66 1.49
CA GLY A 206 -8.99 -9.58 1.79
C GLY A 206 -9.50 -9.56 3.25
N SER A 207 -9.06 -10.47 4.11
CA SER A 207 -9.43 -10.53 5.52
C SER A 207 -8.36 -11.21 6.37
N TRP A 208 -8.41 -10.95 7.69
CA TRP A 208 -7.57 -11.66 8.65
C TRP A 208 -7.85 -13.18 8.70
N THR A 209 -9.07 -13.59 8.40
CA THR A 209 -9.42 -15.02 8.26
C THR A 209 -8.71 -15.63 7.05
N ALA A 210 -8.70 -14.94 5.91
CA ALA A 210 -7.95 -15.38 4.72
C ALA A 210 -6.44 -15.46 5.01
N LEU A 211 -5.89 -14.51 5.77
CA LEU A 211 -4.49 -14.59 6.21
C LEU A 211 -4.24 -15.80 7.09
N TRP A 212 -5.17 -16.12 8.01
CA TRP A 212 -5.06 -17.35 8.81
C TRP A 212 -5.13 -18.60 7.92
N GLU A 213 -6.01 -18.66 6.94
CA GLU A 213 -6.14 -19.77 6.00
C GLU A 213 -4.85 -20.06 5.24
N GLU A 214 -4.17 -19.02 4.78
CA GLU A 214 -2.90 -19.09 4.03
C GLU A 214 -1.64 -19.28 4.90
N SER A 215 -1.73 -19.00 6.20
CA SER A 215 -0.60 -19.10 7.11
C SER A 215 -0.30 -20.55 7.50
N SER A 216 0.98 -20.85 7.77
CA SER A 216 1.38 -22.12 8.40
C SER A 216 0.77 -22.22 9.80
N LYS A 217 0.25 -23.40 10.15
CA LYS A 217 -0.45 -23.65 11.42
C LYS A 217 0.32 -24.63 12.29
N ASP A 218 0.21 -24.43 13.60
CA ASP A 218 0.65 -25.43 14.58
C ASP A 218 -0.33 -26.63 14.65
N HIS A 219 -0.04 -27.62 15.51
CA HIS A 219 -0.87 -28.81 15.70
C HIS A 219 -2.27 -28.55 16.26
N ASN A 220 -2.53 -27.35 16.81
CA ASN A 220 -3.82 -26.89 17.29
C ASN A 220 -4.56 -26.01 16.28
N GLY A 221 -4.04 -25.86 15.05
CA GLY A 221 -4.62 -25.02 14.01
C GLY A 221 -4.36 -23.53 14.19
N ASN A 222 -3.45 -23.12 15.07
CA ASN A 222 -3.11 -21.71 15.27
C ASN A 222 -2.06 -21.25 14.26
N ALA A 223 -2.22 -20.04 13.74
CA ALA A 223 -1.20 -19.30 13.02
C ALA A 223 -0.70 -18.17 13.90
N SER A 224 0.59 -18.16 14.22
CA SER A 224 1.19 -17.15 15.09
C SER A 224 2.40 -16.48 14.45
N LYS A 225 2.55 -15.18 14.72
CA LYS A 225 3.69 -14.38 14.27
C LYS A 225 4.09 -13.39 15.38
N GLY A 226 5.41 -13.22 15.57
CA GLY A 226 5.97 -12.33 16.60
C GLY A 226 6.14 -13.04 17.94
N ASP A 227 6.18 -12.26 19.02
CA ASP A 227 6.33 -12.78 20.39
C ASP A 227 4.99 -13.24 20.95
N THR A 228 4.73 -14.55 20.94
CA THR A 228 3.44 -15.13 21.29
C THR A 228 3.57 -16.32 22.22
N GLN A 229 2.65 -16.46 23.20
CA GLN A 229 2.52 -17.61 24.08
C GLN A 229 1.07 -18.10 24.09
N LEU A 230 0.85 -19.33 23.65
CA LEU A 230 -0.49 -19.89 23.46
C LEU A 230 -0.71 -21.06 24.43
N LEU A 231 -1.73 -20.97 25.30
CA LEU A 231 -2.13 -22.03 26.20
C LEU A 231 -3.62 -22.35 25.97
N ASP A 232 -3.95 -23.63 25.73
CA ASP A 232 -5.32 -24.05 25.42
C ASP A 232 -6.00 -23.20 24.34
N THR A 233 -5.22 -22.82 23.33
CA THR A 233 -5.67 -21.93 22.24
C THR A 233 -5.72 -22.75 20.96
N ARG A 234 -6.82 -22.62 20.18
CA ARG A 234 -7.08 -23.40 18.97
C ARG A 234 -7.63 -22.54 17.85
N ASN A 235 -7.28 -22.90 16.61
CA ASN A 235 -7.79 -22.29 15.38
C ASN A 235 -7.67 -20.76 15.36
N CYS A 236 -6.71 -20.17 16.06
CA CYS A 236 -6.54 -18.74 16.21
C CYS A 236 -5.47 -18.18 15.26
N LEU A 237 -5.65 -16.91 14.86
CA LEU A 237 -4.57 -16.08 14.30
C LEU A 237 -4.09 -15.14 15.41
N VAL A 238 -2.80 -15.20 15.75
CA VAL A 238 -2.20 -14.30 16.73
C VAL A 238 -0.99 -13.61 16.10
N HIS A 239 -1.14 -12.34 15.79
CA HIS A 239 -0.10 -11.50 15.18
C HIS A 239 0.34 -10.44 16.19
N SER A 240 1.58 -10.53 16.62
CA SER A 240 2.24 -9.54 17.48
C SER A 240 3.34 -8.83 16.70
N ASN A 241 3.31 -7.51 16.69
CA ASN A 241 4.39 -6.71 16.10
C ASN A 241 5.51 -6.40 17.09
N GLU A 242 5.18 -6.09 18.34
CA GLU A 242 6.17 -5.65 19.33
C GLU A 242 5.98 -6.24 20.73
N ARG A 243 4.75 -6.40 21.20
CA ARG A 243 4.48 -6.84 22.57
C ARG A 243 4.29 -8.35 22.64
N LEU A 244 4.67 -8.94 23.75
CA LEU A 244 4.26 -10.31 24.06
C LEU A 244 2.72 -10.38 24.07
N VAL A 245 2.16 -11.25 23.23
CA VAL A 245 0.73 -11.59 23.25
C VAL A 245 0.57 -12.99 23.84
N ALA A 246 0.00 -13.09 25.01
CA ALA A 246 -0.31 -14.35 25.67
C ALA A 246 -1.81 -14.64 25.59
N THR A 247 -2.17 -15.85 25.22
CA THR A 247 -3.57 -16.31 25.14
C THR A 247 -3.81 -17.55 25.98
N VAL A 248 -4.99 -17.66 26.58
CA VAL A 248 -5.39 -18.80 27.40
C VAL A 248 -6.84 -19.16 27.10
N GLY A 249 -7.09 -20.40 26.69
CA GLY A 249 -8.43 -20.96 26.52
C GLY A 249 -9.27 -20.28 25.43
N LEU A 250 -8.63 -19.90 24.29
CA LEU A 250 -9.31 -19.25 23.16
C LEU A 250 -9.53 -20.21 22.01
N ASP A 251 -10.63 -20.02 21.28
CA ASP A 251 -10.96 -20.77 20.09
C ASP A 251 -11.56 -19.84 19.02
N ASP A 252 -11.14 -20.01 17.76
CA ASP A 252 -11.60 -19.25 16.60
C ASP A 252 -11.45 -17.72 16.70
N ILE A 253 -10.38 -17.24 17.32
CA ILE A 253 -10.10 -15.82 17.55
C ILE A 253 -8.98 -15.32 16.65
N VAL A 254 -9.14 -14.10 16.16
CA VAL A 254 -8.10 -13.30 15.53
C VAL A 254 -7.64 -12.22 16.51
N ILE A 255 -6.34 -12.19 16.80
CA ILE A 255 -5.70 -11.16 17.61
C ILE A 255 -4.60 -10.52 16.76
N VAL A 256 -4.67 -9.21 16.61
CA VAL A 256 -3.65 -8.42 15.91
C VAL A 256 -3.21 -7.28 16.82
N GLU A 257 -1.96 -7.34 17.22
CA GLU A 257 -1.29 -6.29 18.02
C GLU A 257 -0.37 -5.49 17.10
N THR A 258 -0.52 -4.17 17.15
CA THR A 258 0.35 -3.19 16.51
C THR A 258 0.79 -2.14 17.52
N LYS A 259 1.70 -1.25 17.12
CA LYS A 259 2.13 -0.11 17.96
C LYS A 259 0.97 0.76 18.43
N ASP A 260 -0.11 0.82 17.66
CA ASP A 260 -1.23 1.77 17.83
C ASP A 260 -2.42 1.16 18.52
N ALA A 261 -2.71 -0.10 18.24
CA ALA A 261 -3.96 -0.72 18.64
C ALA A 261 -3.81 -2.24 18.81
N VAL A 262 -4.74 -2.82 19.57
CA VAL A 262 -4.96 -4.26 19.63
C VAL A 262 -6.37 -4.55 19.16
N MET A 263 -6.50 -5.36 18.11
CA MET A 263 -7.77 -5.88 17.63
C MET A 263 -7.95 -7.32 18.12
N VAL A 264 -9.12 -7.62 18.66
CA VAL A 264 -9.56 -8.99 19.02
C VAL A 264 -10.93 -9.21 18.41
N ALA A 265 -11.07 -10.22 17.58
CA ALA A 265 -12.33 -10.54 16.91
C ALA A 265 -12.51 -12.05 16.75
N HIS A 266 -13.75 -12.54 16.78
CA HIS A 266 -14.06 -13.88 16.30
C HIS A 266 -13.83 -13.97 14.78
N LYS A 267 -13.28 -15.07 14.26
CA LYS A 267 -12.96 -15.24 12.83
C LYS A 267 -14.14 -14.91 11.90
N ASP A 268 -15.35 -15.34 12.28
CA ASP A 268 -16.56 -15.09 11.47
C ASP A 268 -17.03 -13.63 11.49
N LYS A 269 -16.44 -12.78 12.35
CA LYS A 269 -16.83 -11.37 12.56
C LYS A 269 -15.75 -10.38 12.18
N VAL A 270 -14.59 -10.82 11.69
CA VAL A 270 -13.48 -9.90 11.38
C VAL A 270 -13.84 -8.86 10.32
N GLN A 271 -14.79 -9.14 9.43
CA GLN A 271 -15.26 -8.17 8.42
C GLN A 271 -15.92 -6.95 9.06
N ASN A 272 -16.46 -7.07 10.29
CA ASN A 272 -17.10 -5.97 11.01
C ASN A 272 -16.08 -4.95 11.55
N VAL A 273 -14.77 -5.19 11.39
CA VAL A 273 -13.73 -4.19 11.72
C VAL A 273 -13.96 -2.86 10.99
N LYS A 274 -14.62 -2.88 9.83
CA LYS A 274 -15.02 -1.67 9.11
C LYS A 274 -15.93 -0.75 9.92
N GLU A 275 -16.82 -1.32 10.71
CA GLU A 275 -17.71 -0.56 11.61
C GLU A 275 -16.91 0.11 12.74
N ILE A 276 -15.89 -0.57 13.27
CA ILE A 276 -14.97 0.01 14.26
C ILE A 276 -14.21 1.20 13.65
N VAL A 277 -13.77 1.11 12.39
CA VAL A 277 -13.13 2.23 11.70
C VAL A 277 -14.06 3.44 11.61
N GLU A 278 -15.35 3.24 11.29
CA GLU A 278 -16.33 4.34 11.26
C GLU A 278 -16.57 4.94 12.66
N LEU A 279 -16.59 4.12 13.72
CA LEU A 279 -16.66 4.62 15.10
C LEU A 279 -15.43 5.46 15.47
N LEU A 280 -14.22 5.05 15.08
CA LEU A 280 -12.99 5.82 15.31
C LEU A 280 -13.04 7.17 14.58
N LYS A 281 -13.50 7.20 13.33
CA LYS A 281 -13.72 8.44 12.57
C LYS A 281 -14.70 9.36 13.26
N ALA A 282 -15.86 8.83 13.66
CA ALA A 282 -16.89 9.61 14.35
C ALA A 282 -16.40 10.19 15.70
N ALA A 283 -15.53 9.47 16.40
CA ALA A 283 -14.88 9.92 17.63
C ALA A 283 -13.70 10.89 17.41
N GLY A 284 -13.37 11.23 16.17
CA GLY A 284 -12.23 12.12 15.84
C GLY A 284 -10.86 11.51 16.18
N ARG A 285 -10.76 10.20 16.33
CA ARG A 285 -9.49 9.50 16.58
C ARG A 285 -8.68 9.42 15.30
N LYS A 286 -7.35 9.24 15.44
CA LYS A 286 -6.41 9.24 14.30
C LYS A 286 -5.92 7.84 13.90
N GLU A 287 -6.11 6.84 14.73
CA GLU A 287 -5.59 5.48 14.58
C GLU A 287 -6.10 4.76 13.32
N TRP A 288 -7.20 5.19 12.75
CA TRP A 288 -7.69 4.68 11.47
C TRP A 288 -6.93 5.23 10.25
N GLN A 289 -6.21 6.36 10.41
CA GLN A 289 -5.59 7.09 9.31
C GLN A 289 -4.06 7.13 9.38
N ILE A 290 -3.52 7.33 10.59
CA ILE A 290 -2.09 7.57 10.81
C ILE A 290 -1.58 6.60 11.86
N HIS A 291 -0.55 5.84 11.51
CA HIS A 291 0.18 5.02 12.46
C HIS A 291 1.12 5.86 13.33
N ARG A 292 1.41 5.37 14.53
CA ARG A 292 2.40 5.94 15.45
C ARG A 292 3.79 5.99 14.81
N GLU A 293 4.17 4.94 14.08
CA GLU A 293 5.38 4.92 13.25
C GLU A 293 5.07 5.43 11.84
N VAL A 294 5.78 6.48 11.43
CA VAL A 294 5.57 7.15 10.16
C VAL A 294 6.86 7.14 9.34
N TYR A 295 6.78 6.60 8.12
CA TYR A 295 7.89 6.61 7.16
C TYR A 295 7.96 7.93 6.41
N ARG A 296 9.19 8.43 6.22
CA ARG A 296 9.52 9.65 5.51
C ARG A 296 10.63 9.39 4.49
N PRO A 297 10.84 10.26 3.48
CA PRO A 297 11.95 10.10 2.53
C PRO A 297 13.32 9.96 3.19
N TRP A 298 13.55 10.62 4.31
CA TRP A 298 14.81 10.59 5.06
C TRP A 298 14.94 9.39 6.04
N GLY A 299 13.88 8.66 6.33
CA GLY A 299 13.87 7.58 7.30
C GLY A 299 12.51 7.34 7.91
N LYS A 300 12.40 7.36 9.24
CA LYS A 300 11.13 7.20 9.95
C LYS A 300 11.16 7.87 11.31
N TYR A 301 9.99 8.12 11.87
CA TYR A 301 9.82 8.44 13.29
C TYR A 301 8.73 7.59 13.93
N ASP A 302 8.85 7.38 15.23
CA ASP A 302 7.89 6.65 16.06
C ASP A 302 7.53 7.53 17.28
N GLU A 303 6.25 7.85 17.46
CA GLU A 303 5.76 8.60 18.63
C GLU A 303 5.68 7.66 19.84
N ILE A 304 6.68 7.69 20.72
CA ILE A 304 6.84 6.75 21.83
C ILE A 304 5.91 7.09 22.99
N ASP A 305 5.84 8.38 23.34
CA ASP A 305 5.06 8.85 24.48
C ASP A 305 4.55 10.27 24.23
N LYS A 306 3.39 10.59 24.80
CA LYS A 306 2.71 11.85 24.58
C LYS A 306 1.93 12.29 25.80
N GLY A 307 2.09 13.54 26.19
CA GLY A 307 1.30 14.21 27.20
C GLY A 307 0.72 15.54 26.71
N GLU A 308 0.09 16.28 27.60
CA GLU A 308 -0.56 17.56 27.27
C GLU A 308 0.44 18.58 26.72
N ARG A 309 1.70 18.58 27.24
CA ARG A 309 2.72 19.58 26.93
C ARG A 309 4.04 18.98 26.46
N TYR A 310 4.07 17.69 26.12
CA TYR A 310 5.26 17.05 25.59
C TYR A 310 4.90 15.94 24.59
N LEU A 311 5.84 15.65 23.71
CA LEU A 311 5.81 14.54 22.77
C LEU A 311 7.22 13.98 22.64
N VAL A 312 7.36 12.67 22.79
CA VAL A 312 8.64 11.95 22.62
C VAL A 312 8.60 11.16 21.34
N LYS A 313 9.57 11.40 20.47
CA LYS A 313 9.74 10.66 19.21
C LYS A 313 11.08 9.93 19.18
N ARG A 314 11.10 8.72 18.64
CA ARG A 314 12.30 8.07 18.15
C ARG A 314 12.42 8.36 16.67
N ILE A 315 13.51 8.98 16.25
CA ILE A 315 13.77 9.34 14.87
C ILE A 315 14.93 8.50 14.35
N THR A 316 14.72 7.81 13.21
CA THR A 316 15.76 7.05 12.54
C THR A 316 16.03 7.70 11.18
N VAL A 317 17.26 8.19 10.97
CA VAL A 317 17.69 8.84 9.73
C VAL A 317 18.64 7.93 8.97
N ARG A 318 18.34 7.66 7.71
CA ARG A 318 19.17 6.82 6.85
C ARG A 318 20.53 7.48 6.56
N PRO A 319 21.57 6.71 6.25
CA PRO A 319 22.86 7.23 5.80
C PRO A 319 22.73 8.24 4.66
N GLY A 320 23.38 9.41 4.81
CA GLY A 320 23.37 10.49 3.83
C GLY A 320 22.05 11.30 3.73
N GLU A 321 21.05 10.98 4.57
CA GLU A 321 19.78 11.67 4.58
C GLU A 321 19.73 12.77 5.66
N LYS A 322 18.85 13.77 5.45
CA LYS A 322 18.65 14.89 6.38
C LYS A 322 17.20 15.28 6.52
N LEU A 323 16.84 15.82 7.68
CA LEU A 323 15.58 16.52 7.89
C LEU A 323 15.62 17.90 7.23
N SER A 324 14.44 18.47 6.95
CA SER A 324 14.32 19.86 6.47
C SER A 324 15.00 20.85 7.42
N LEU A 325 15.50 21.95 6.87
CA LEU A 325 15.82 23.12 7.68
C LEU A 325 14.50 23.76 8.13
N GLN A 326 14.24 23.80 9.43
CA GLN A 326 12.92 24.12 9.98
C GLN A 326 13.01 24.91 11.29
N MET A 327 11.90 25.50 11.71
CA MET A 327 11.69 26.06 13.05
C MET A 327 10.27 25.81 13.54
N HIS A 328 10.05 26.09 14.84
CA HIS A 328 8.76 25.95 15.52
C HIS A 328 8.46 27.21 16.34
N HIS A 329 7.19 27.68 16.29
CA HIS A 329 6.79 28.86 17.05
C HIS A 329 6.39 28.53 18.50
N HIS A 330 5.96 27.30 18.80
CA HIS A 330 5.31 26.97 20.08
C HIS A 330 5.96 25.87 20.88
N ARG A 331 7.03 25.23 20.34
CA ARG A 331 7.74 24.14 21.01
C ARG A 331 9.26 24.30 20.93
N ALA A 332 9.92 23.82 21.96
CA ALA A 332 11.36 23.56 22.00
C ALA A 332 11.61 22.05 21.85
N GLU A 333 12.82 21.68 21.44
CA GLU A 333 13.19 20.29 21.28
C GLU A 333 14.49 19.96 21.98
N HIS A 334 14.59 18.77 22.57
CA HIS A 334 15.83 18.16 23.02
C HIS A 334 16.10 16.92 22.21
N TRP A 335 17.26 16.84 21.60
CA TRP A 335 17.71 15.67 20.85
C TRP A 335 18.82 14.96 21.58
N ILE A 336 18.73 13.63 21.70
CA ILE A 336 19.74 12.77 22.30
C ILE A 336 20.12 11.73 21.25
N VAL A 337 21.40 11.63 20.90
CA VAL A 337 21.89 10.62 19.96
C VAL A 337 21.98 9.28 20.69
N VAL A 338 21.22 8.29 20.20
CA VAL A 338 21.22 6.92 20.74
C VAL A 338 22.23 6.05 20.01
N SER A 339 22.29 6.17 18.67
CA SER A 339 23.19 5.39 17.83
C SER A 339 23.58 6.18 16.59
N GLY A 340 24.85 6.07 16.20
CA GLY A 340 25.39 6.74 15.03
C GLY A 340 25.96 8.13 15.33
N THR A 341 26.02 8.98 14.30
CA THR A 341 26.57 10.33 14.39
C THR A 341 25.64 11.32 13.71
N ALA A 342 25.30 12.40 14.39
CA ALA A 342 24.42 13.44 13.94
C ALA A 342 25.19 14.73 13.60
N HIS A 343 24.98 15.26 12.40
CA HIS A 343 25.38 16.62 12.05
C HIS A 343 24.17 17.52 12.26
N VAL A 344 24.24 18.39 13.27
CA VAL A 344 23.14 19.24 13.69
C VAL A 344 23.43 20.70 13.36
N THR A 345 22.50 21.34 12.66
CA THR A 345 22.47 22.80 12.50
C THR A 345 21.54 23.39 13.57
N ASN A 346 22.00 24.41 14.30
CA ASN A 346 21.21 25.17 15.28
C ASN A 346 21.53 26.67 15.14
N GLY A 347 20.67 27.40 14.44
CA GLY A 347 20.93 28.76 13.97
C GLY A 347 22.15 28.79 13.03
N ASP A 348 23.13 29.65 13.36
CA ASP A 348 24.37 29.79 12.59
C ASP A 348 25.46 28.76 12.96
N LYS A 349 25.18 27.89 13.93
CA LYS A 349 26.17 26.90 14.42
C LYS A 349 25.86 25.52 13.89
N THR A 350 26.92 24.81 13.52
CA THR A 350 26.87 23.38 13.20
C THR A 350 27.70 22.60 14.22
N SER A 351 27.19 21.46 14.62
CA SER A 351 27.85 20.57 15.59
C SER A 351 27.76 19.13 15.13
N LEU A 352 28.81 18.38 15.38
CA LEU A 352 28.80 16.92 15.21
C LEU A 352 28.54 16.32 16.59
N LEU A 353 27.47 15.55 16.72
CA LEU A 353 27.10 14.84 17.96
C LEU A 353 27.27 13.35 17.76
N THR A 354 27.90 12.71 18.73
CA THR A 354 28.06 11.25 18.79
C THR A 354 27.13 10.63 19.83
N GLU A 355 27.16 9.31 19.97
CA GLU A 355 26.33 8.58 20.93
C GLU A 355 26.46 9.16 22.36
N ASN A 356 25.32 9.24 23.06
CA ASN A 356 25.11 9.86 24.37
C ASN A 356 25.30 11.39 24.43
N GLU A 357 25.56 12.06 23.33
CA GLU A 357 25.53 13.51 23.29
C GLU A 357 24.10 14.04 23.01
N SER A 358 23.82 15.24 23.49
CA SER A 358 22.51 15.85 23.33
C SER A 358 22.60 17.33 23.01
N ILE A 359 21.53 17.88 22.44
CA ILE A 359 21.42 19.30 22.11
C ILE A 359 20.03 19.82 22.42
N TYR A 360 19.96 21.07 22.92
CA TYR A 360 18.73 21.82 23.09
C TYR A 360 18.52 22.77 21.92
N LEU A 361 17.31 22.74 21.37
CA LEU A 361 16.83 23.59 20.27
C LEU A 361 15.72 24.48 20.82
N PRO A 362 15.95 25.80 20.95
CA PRO A 362 14.97 26.72 21.55
C PRO A 362 13.78 26.98 20.61
N ILE A 363 12.69 27.43 21.19
CA ILE A 363 11.54 27.94 20.43
C ILE A 363 12.01 29.00 19.44
N GLY A 364 11.57 28.95 18.18
CA GLY A 364 11.99 29.88 17.12
C GLY A 364 13.39 29.64 16.58
N GLY A 365 14.15 28.69 17.12
CA GLY A 365 15.47 28.33 16.61
C GLY A 365 15.37 27.59 15.28
N ILE A 366 16.11 28.04 14.27
CA ILE A 366 16.22 27.35 12.98
C ILE A 366 17.18 26.18 13.14
N HIS A 367 16.76 24.98 12.76
CA HIS A 367 17.54 23.76 12.96
C HIS A 367 17.33 22.71 11.87
N SER A 368 18.30 21.80 11.73
CA SER A 368 18.19 20.61 10.92
C SER A 368 19.07 19.47 11.47
N LEU A 369 18.78 18.25 11.06
CA LEU A 369 19.49 17.03 11.44
C LEU A 369 19.91 16.29 10.18
N GLU A 370 21.18 15.91 10.08
CA GLU A 370 21.72 15.12 8.97
C GLU A 370 22.48 13.90 9.53
N ASN A 371 22.37 12.78 8.84
CA ASN A 371 23.20 11.61 9.09
C ASN A 371 24.39 11.57 8.11
N PRO A 372 25.57 12.01 8.49
CA PRO A 372 26.78 11.96 7.65
C PRO A 372 27.42 10.57 7.58
N GLY A 373 26.93 9.64 8.42
CA GLY A 373 27.50 8.30 8.58
C GLY A 373 27.10 7.30 7.52
N LYS A 374 27.58 6.07 7.68
CA LYS A 374 27.24 4.91 6.83
C LYS A 374 26.23 3.97 7.48
N LEU A 375 25.92 4.17 8.75
CA LEU A 375 24.92 3.42 9.53
C LEU A 375 23.71 4.32 9.80
N PRO A 376 22.53 3.76 10.05
CA PRO A 376 21.37 4.54 10.48
C PRO A 376 21.71 5.35 11.74
N LEU A 377 21.29 6.61 11.76
CA LEU A 377 21.33 7.47 12.93
C LEU A 377 20.01 7.33 13.68
N GLU A 378 20.07 7.05 14.98
CA GLU A 378 18.90 7.02 15.85
C GLU A 378 19.02 8.09 16.92
N ILE A 379 17.98 8.91 17.06
CA ILE A 379 17.87 9.91 18.13
C ILE A 379 16.54 9.76 18.88
N ILE A 380 16.55 10.16 20.15
CA ILE A 380 15.33 10.47 20.90
C ILE A 380 15.14 11.99 20.88
N GLU A 381 13.99 12.39 20.38
CA GLU A 381 13.53 13.77 20.37
C GLU A 381 12.47 13.95 21.46
N VAL A 382 12.67 14.90 22.34
CA VAL A 382 11.67 15.34 23.33
C VAL A 382 11.22 16.75 22.94
N GLN A 383 10.00 16.85 22.45
CA GLN A 383 9.34 18.12 22.18
C GLN A 383 8.60 18.59 23.44
N SER A 384 8.69 19.87 23.76
CA SER A 384 7.96 20.47 24.89
C SER A 384 7.43 21.85 24.51
N GLY A 385 6.16 22.11 24.82
CA GLY A 385 5.55 23.39 24.46
C GLY A 385 4.04 23.43 24.67
N SER A 386 3.45 24.56 24.29
CA SER A 386 2.01 24.79 24.38
C SER A 386 1.22 24.21 23.19
N TYR A 387 1.92 23.96 22.06
CA TYR A 387 1.35 23.35 20.86
C TYR A 387 2.38 22.45 20.19
N LEU A 388 1.96 21.22 19.85
CA LEU A 388 2.84 20.15 19.35
C LEU A 388 2.40 19.61 17.98
N GLY A 389 1.51 20.32 17.28
CA GLY A 389 1.02 19.93 15.96
C GLY A 389 2.10 20.01 14.88
N GLU A 390 2.00 19.13 13.89
CA GLU A 390 2.93 19.12 12.74
C GLU A 390 2.79 20.37 11.84
N ASP A 391 1.67 21.09 11.93
CA ASP A 391 1.40 22.36 11.27
C ASP A 391 2.14 23.57 11.89
N ASP A 392 2.79 23.39 13.08
CA ASP A 392 3.72 24.36 13.67
C ASP A 392 5.12 24.34 12.99
N ILE A 393 5.34 23.42 12.04
CA ILE A 393 6.63 23.32 11.35
C ILE A 393 6.70 24.33 10.21
N VAL A 394 7.57 25.33 10.37
CA VAL A 394 7.97 26.25 9.27
C VAL A 394 9.23 25.68 8.62
N ARG A 395 9.14 25.33 7.32
CA ARG A 395 10.26 24.79 6.55
C ARG A 395 10.88 25.87 5.69
N PHE A 396 12.20 26.01 5.76
CA PHE A 396 12.98 26.96 4.95
C PHE A 396 13.62 26.27 3.74
N GLU A 397 14.12 25.06 3.93
CA GLU A 397 14.69 24.22 2.87
C GLU A 397 14.23 22.79 3.08
N ASP A 398 13.70 22.17 2.03
CA ASP A 398 13.33 20.76 2.03
C ASP A 398 13.65 20.12 0.69
N ARG A 399 14.66 19.26 0.65
CA ARG A 399 15.09 18.57 -0.57
C ARG A 399 14.07 17.56 -1.10
N TYR A 400 12.99 17.31 -0.35
CA TYR A 400 11.94 16.35 -0.69
C TYR A 400 10.65 17.01 -1.18
N GLY A 401 10.65 18.34 -1.43
CA GLY A 401 9.53 19.05 -2.03
C GLY A 401 8.27 19.13 -1.16
N ARG A 402 8.42 19.21 0.17
CA ARG A 402 7.29 19.35 1.11
C ARG A 402 7.04 20.79 1.54
N VAL A 403 7.63 21.77 0.88
CA VAL A 403 7.45 23.21 1.14
C VAL A 403 6.21 23.72 0.43
#